data_1318ac2531b8c3f0df9f1f3999037bce
#
_entry.id   1318ac2531b8c3f0df9f1f3999037bce
#
_cell.length_a   1.000
_cell.length_b   1.000
_cell.length_c   1.000
_cell.angle_alpha   90.00
_cell.angle_beta   90.00
_cell.angle_gamma   90.00
#
_symmetry.space_group_name_H-M   'P 1'
#
loop_
_entity.id
_entity.type
_entity.pdbx_description
1 polymer ?
#
loop_
_entity_poly.entity_id
_entity_poly.type
_entity_poly.pdbx_seq_one_letter_code
_entity_poly.pdbx_strand_id
1 'polypeptide(L)'
;MIITEVDRLGRNKQETLKELQYYRDNGIRVKILELPTTLMDLSKLDNAMARMLMETINNMLIELYAAMAQAEIEKKEKRQREGIDSKKARGEWDDYGRPAVMSLDEFSEHYQNVVSGEIRPFELMKELGMSKSTYYRYVKRIKE
;
A
#
# COMPACT_ATOMS: atom_id res chain seq x y z
N MET A 1 4.75 5.33 -25.96
CA MET A 1 3.92 5.42 -24.74
C MET A 1 4.40 6.59 -23.90
N ILE A 2 3.49 7.33 -23.21
CA ILE A 2 3.84 8.43 -22.31
C ILE A 2 3.25 8.12 -20.92
N ILE A 3 4.06 8.28 -19.88
CA ILE A 3 3.68 8.11 -18.48
C ILE A 3 4.16 9.32 -17.66
N THR A 4 3.55 9.57 -16.53
CA THR A 4 3.90 10.70 -15.66
C THR A 4 5.16 10.42 -14.84
N GLU A 5 5.21 9.29 -14.17
CA GLU A 5 6.21 8.90 -13.18
C GLU A 5 6.67 7.46 -13.41
N VAL A 6 7.86 7.11 -12.95
CA VAL A 6 8.42 5.75 -13.10
C VAL A 6 7.62 4.70 -12.33
N ASP A 7 7.02 5.08 -11.19
CA ASP A 7 6.23 4.21 -10.32
C ASP A 7 4.92 3.70 -10.99
N ARG A 8 4.49 4.31 -12.10
CA ARG A 8 3.35 3.85 -12.90
C ARG A 8 3.65 2.60 -13.72
N LEU A 9 4.91 2.23 -13.86
CA LEU A 9 5.32 1.03 -14.61
C LEU A 9 5.25 -0.25 -13.79
N GLY A 10 5.34 -0.17 -12.47
CA GLY A 10 5.31 -1.35 -11.60
C GLY A 10 5.23 -1.00 -10.13
N ARG A 11 4.83 -1.98 -9.32
CA ARG A 11 4.71 -1.83 -7.85
C ARG A 11 6.06 -1.89 -7.13
N ASN A 12 7.08 -2.40 -7.79
CA ASN A 12 8.43 -2.55 -7.26
C ASN A 12 9.44 -2.47 -8.41
N LYS A 13 10.74 -2.34 -8.05
CA LYS A 13 11.82 -2.25 -9.03
C LYS A 13 11.81 -3.38 -10.05
N GLN A 14 11.56 -4.62 -9.63
CA GLN A 14 11.64 -5.79 -10.52
C GLN A 14 10.51 -5.77 -11.56
N GLU A 15 9.29 -5.44 -11.16
CA GLU A 15 8.16 -5.28 -12.09
C GLU A 15 8.41 -4.13 -13.06
N THR A 16 8.87 -2.99 -12.56
CA THR A 16 9.23 -1.84 -13.41
C THR A 16 10.25 -2.21 -14.49
N LEU A 17 11.32 -2.93 -14.13
CA LEU A 17 12.33 -3.36 -15.07
C LEU A 17 11.81 -4.38 -16.11
N LYS A 18 10.92 -5.30 -15.68
CA LYS A 18 10.26 -6.24 -16.60
C LYS A 18 9.38 -5.54 -17.62
N GLU A 19 8.57 -4.57 -17.18
CA GLU A 19 7.72 -3.79 -18.07
C GLU A 19 8.56 -2.96 -19.07
N LEU A 20 9.62 -2.33 -18.61
CA LEU A 20 10.54 -1.60 -19.50
C LEU A 20 11.20 -2.51 -20.52
N GLN A 21 11.61 -3.71 -20.11
CA GLN A 21 12.17 -4.70 -21.04
C GLN A 21 11.14 -5.13 -22.07
N TYR A 22 9.90 -5.42 -21.64
CA TYR A 22 8.80 -5.77 -22.54
C TYR A 22 8.55 -4.67 -23.57
N TYR A 23 8.48 -3.39 -23.17
CA TYR A 23 8.30 -2.28 -24.12
C TYR A 23 9.47 -2.16 -25.09
N ARG A 24 10.68 -2.34 -24.62
CA ARG A 24 11.89 -2.32 -25.47
C ARG A 24 11.87 -3.43 -26.50
N ASP A 25 11.57 -4.65 -26.10
CA ASP A 25 11.54 -5.83 -26.98
C ASP A 25 10.44 -5.73 -28.06
N ASN A 26 9.36 -4.99 -27.74
CA ASN A 26 8.29 -4.70 -28.69
C ASN A 26 8.49 -3.38 -29.48
N GLY A 27 9.66 -2.74 -29.40
CA GLY A 27 9.95 -1.50 -30.09
C GLY A 27 9.14 -0.28 -29.62
N ILE A 28 8.55 -0.36 -28.43
CA ILE A 28 7.74 0.70 -27.85
C ILE A 28 8.63 1.63 -27.02
N ARG A 29 8.82 2.86 -27.51
CA ARG A 29 9.54 3.88 -26.75
C ARG A 29 8.69 4.42 -25.61
N VAL A 30 9.22 4.34 -24.39
CA VAL A 30 8.61 4.92 -23.18
C VAL A 30 9.16 6.33 -22.97
N LYS A 31 8.26 7.29 -22.81
CA LYS A 31 8.55 8.69 -22.45
C LYS A 31 7.98 8.95 -21.05
N ILE A 32 8.81 9.45 -20.16
CA ILE A 32 8.48 9.68 -18.76
C ILE A 32 8.56 11.17 -18.47
N LEU A 33 7.46 11.77 -18.06
CA LEU A 33 7.40 13.24 -17.86
C LEU A 33 8.34 13.70 -16.74
N GLU A 34 8.50 12.88 -15.72
CA GLU A 34 9.46 13.11 -14.61
C GLU A 34 10.93 13.09 -15.08
N LEU A 35 11.22 12.45 -16.23
CA LEU A 35 12.57 12.34 -16.80
C LEU A 35 12.63 13.03 -18.17
N PRO A 36 12.91 14.34 -18.22
CA PRO A 36 12.89 15.12 -19.46
C PRO A 36 13.79 14.56 -20.57
N THR A 37 14.88 13.88 -20.21
CA THR A 37 15.80 13.25 -21.18
C THR A 37 15.13 12.15 -22.00
N THR A 38 14.08 11.50 -21.47
CA THR A 38 13.30 10.48 -22.20
C THR A 38 12.38 11.09 -23.25
N LEU A 39 12.05 12.38 -23.12
CA LEU A 39 11.20 13.12 -24.06
C LEU A 39 11.93 13.57 -25.31
N MET A 40 13.25 13.64 -25.26
CA MET A 40 14.08 14.09 -26.37
C MET A 40 13.86 13.20 -27.60
N ASP A 41 13.71 13.81 -28.76
CA ASP A 41 13.61 13.08 -30.02
C ASP A 41 15.00 12.65 -30.49
N LEU A 42 15.36 11.41 -30.17
CA LEU A 42 16.68 10.85 -30.53
C LEU A 42 16.82 10.60 -32.03
N SER A 43 15.73 10.62 -32.80
CA SER A 43 15.82 10.48 -34.26
C SER A 43 16.49 11.66 -34.94
N LYS A 44 16.50 12.82 -34.26
CA LYS A 44 17.15 14.05 -34.73
C LYS A 44 18.65 14.09 -34.49
N LEU A 45 19.19 13.07 -33.80
CA LEU A 45 20.63 12.96 -33.60
C LEU A 45 21.25 12.28 -34.82
N ASP A 46 22.08 13.00 -35.56
CA ASP A 46 22.75 12.51 -36.78
C ASP A 46 23.78 11.42 -36.46
N ASN A 47 24.28 11.36 -35.22
CA ASN A 47 25.31 10.41 -34.81
C ASN A 47 24.68 9.19 -34.12
N ALA A 48 24.86 7.99 -34.70
CA ALA A 48 24.39 6.73 -34.12
C ALA A 48 24.98 6.43 -32.75
N MET A 49 26.24 6.80 -32.52
CA MET A 49 26.91 6.66 -31.22
C MET A 49 26.25 7.55 -30.15
N ALA A 50 25.95 8.82 -30.49
CA ALA A 50 25.24 9.73 -29.59
C ALA A 50 23.84 9.24 -29.25
N ARG A 51 23.13 8.65 -30.20
CA ARG A 51 21.80 8.04 -29.98
C ARG A 51 21.87 6.88 -29.00
N MET A 52 22.80 5.94 -29.24
CA MET A 52 23.01 4.79 -28.36
C MET A 52 23.41 5.21 -26.95
N LEU A 53 24.27 6.24 -26.83
CA LEU A 53 24.68 6.77 -25.52
C LEU A 53 23.49 7.37 -24.77
N MET A 54 22.67 8.18 -25.45
CA MET A 54 21.47 8.78 -24.81
C MET A 54 20.44 7.74 -24.39
N GLU A 55 20.23 6.67 -25.19
CA GLU A 55 19.38 5.54 -24.80
C GLU A 55 19.92 4.82 -23.57
N THR A 56 21.23 4.61 -23.50
CA THR A 56 21.88 3.99 -22.34
C THR A 56 21.70 4.86 -21.08
N ILE A 57 21.95 6.18 -21.21
CA ILE A 57 21.76 7.13 -20.08
C ILE A 57 20.30 7.12 -19.62
N ASN A 58 19.33 7.17 -20.54
CA ASN A 58 17.91 7.12 -20.17
C ASN A 58 17.55 5.84 -19.42
N ASN A 59 18.05 4.69 -19.87
CA ASN A 59 17.83 3.41 -19.19
C ASN A 59 18.42 3.42 -17.78
N MET A 60 19.66 3.89 -17.63
CA MET A 60 20.32 4.02 -16.32
C MET A 60 19.55 4.96 -15.37
N LEU A 61 19.04 6.08 -15.87
CA LEU A 61 18.24 7.00 -15.09
C LEU A 61 16.93 6.36 -14.61
N ILE A 62 16.22 5.65 -15.48
CA ILE A 62 14.98 4.95 -15.12
C ILE A 62 15.25 3.87 -14.04
N GLU A 63 16.34 3.10 -14.21
CA GLU A 63 16.75 2.10 -13.20
C GLU A 63 17.09 2.75 -11.85
N LEU A 64 17.76 3.89 -11.87
CA LEU A 64 18.10 4.65 -10.67
C LEU A 64 16.84 5.15 -9.96
N TYR A 65 15.89 5.74 -10.70
CA TYR A 65 14.62 6.20 -10.13
C TYR A 65 13.80 5.06 -9.53
N ALA A 66 13.72 3.92 -10.23
CA ALA A 66 13.06 2.73 -9.70
C ALA A 66 13.72 2.20 -8.41
N ALA A 67 15.06 2.26 -8.34
CA ALA A 67 15.79 1.88 -7.13
C ALA A 67 15.57 2.86 -5.97
N MET A 68 15.52 4.16 -6.26
CA MET A 68 15.25 5.19 -5.25
C MET A 68 13.83 5.08 -4.69
N ALA A 69 12.84 4.87 -5.56
CA ALA A 69 11.45 4.65 -5.15
C ALA A 69 11.32 3.41 -4.24
N GLN A 70 11.98 2.31 -4.58
CA GLN A 70 12.02 1.11 -3.74
C GLN A 70 12.66 1.37 -2.37
N ALA A 71 13.80 2.05 -2.34
CA ALA A 71 14.49 2.40 -1.09
C ALA A 71 13.63 3.31 -0.19
N GLU A 72 12.84 4.20 -0.78
CA GLU A 72 11.91 5.05 -0.01
C GLU A 72 10.78 4.25 0.63
N ILE A 73 10.20 3.27 -0.09
CA ILE A 73 9.19 2.35 0.44
C ILE A 73 9.77 1.57 1.63
N GLU A 74 10.93 0.96 1.46
CA GLU A 74 11.60 0.20 2.52
C GLU A 74 11.89 1.06 3.77
N LYS A 75 12.31 2.31 3.56
CA LYS A 75 12.53 3.27 4.64
C LYS A 75 11.24 3.65 5.36
N LYS A 76 10.13 3.81 4.64
CA LYS A 76 8.79 4.06 5.23
C LYS A 76 8.31 2.86 6.03
N GLU A 77 8.43 1.66 5.50
CA GLU A 77 8.07 0.42 6.20
C GLU A 77 8.89 0.21 7.48
N LYS A 78 10.21 0.44 7.41
CA LYS A 78 11.07 0.36 8.57
C LYS A 78 10.64 1.33 9.67
N ARG A 79 10.41 2.60 9.33
CA ARG A 79 9.93 3.61 10.27
C ARG A 79 8.57 3.25 10.88
N GLN A 80 7.68 2.68 10.08
CA GLN A 80 6.38 2.22 10.56
C GLN A 80 6.53 1.08 11.57
N ARG A 81 7.37 0.09 11.29
CA ARG A 81 7.66 -1.01 12.23
C ARG A 81 8.27 -0.50 13.53
N GLU A 82 9.29 0.35 13.44
CA GLU A 82 9.92 0.96 14.61
C GLU A 82 8.90 1.77 15.46
N GLY A 83 7.98 2.49 14.81
CA GLY A 83 6.90 3.21 15.47
C GLY A 83 5.91 2.27 16.18
N ILE A 84 5.55 1.16 15.55
CA ILE A 84 4.69 0.12 16.15
C ILE A 84 5.39 -0.53 17.35
N ASP A 85 6.64 -0.92 17.20
CA ASP A 85 7.40 -1.58 18.26
C ASP A 85 7.61 -0.65 19.45
N SER A 86 7.88 0.63 19.20
CA SER A 86 7.96 1.66 20.25
C SER A 86 6.65 1.82 21.02
N LYS A 87 5.49 1.84 20.33
CA LYS A 87 4.18 1.90 20.99
C LYS A 87 3.89 0.65 21.82
N LYS A 88 4.21 -0.53 21.29
CA LYS A 88 4.08 -1.79 22.04
C LYS A 88 4.94 -1.79 23.31
N ALA A 89 6.20 -1.35 23.20
CA ALA A 89 7.11 -1.27 24.34
C ALA A 89 6.63 -0.31 25.45
N ARG A 90 5.86 0.72 25.10
CA ARG A 90 5.26 1.66 26.07
C ARG A 90 3.89 1.20 26.60
N GLY A 91 3.36 0.07 26.13
CA GLY A 91 2.01 -0.38 26.53
C GLY A 91 0.87 0.41 25.88
N GLU A 92 1.14 1.23 24.87
CA GLU A 92 0.17 2.08 24.16
C GLU A 92 -0.47 1.37 22.94
N TRP A 93 -0.36 0.05 22.89
CA TRP A 93 -0.81 -0.71 21.72
C TRP A 93 -2.32 -0.91 21.67
N ASP A 94 -2.98 -0.98 22.83
CA ASP A 94 -4.42 -1.24 22.90
C ASP A 94 -5.25 -0.08 22.33
N ASP A 95 -4.71 1.15 22.36
CA ASP A 95 -5.31 2.33 21.73
C ASP A 95 -4.98 2.47 20.23
N TYR A 96 -4.20 1.51 19.67
CA TYR A 96 -3.80 1.59 18.27
C TYR A 96 -4.84 0.94 17.36
N GLY A 97 -5.34 1.71 16.40
CA GLY A 97 -6.26 1.25 15.38
C GLY A 97 -7.62 1.95 15.43
N ARG A 98 -8.62 1.31 14.84
CA ARG A 98 -9.99 1.82 14.90
C ARG A 98 -10.52 1.66 16.32
N PRO A 99 -11.05 2.72 16.95
CA PRO A 99 -11.65 2.64 18.26
C PRO A 99 -12.67 1.50 18.35
N ALA A 100 -12.69 0.81 19.50
CA ALA A 100 -13.72 -0.16 19.77
C ALA A 100 -15.09 0.53 19.82
N VAL A 101 -16.15 -0.15 19.41
CA VAL A 101 -17.51 0.40 19.44
C VAL A 101 -17.96 0.65 20.87
N MET A 102 -17.57 -0.26 21.77
CA MET A 102 -17.80 -0.19 23.22
C MET A 102 -16.80 -1.08 23.97
N SER A 103 -16.76 -1.00 25.28
CA SER A 103 -15.96 -1.90 26.13
C SER A 103 -16.52 -3.33 26.09
N LEU A 104 -15.70 -4.32 26.50
CA LEU A 104 -16.17 -5.71 26.61
C LEU A 104 -17.17 -5.87 27.77
N ASP A 105 -16.96 -5.13 28.87
CA ASP A 105 -17.85 -5.19 30.03
C ASP A 105 -19.23 -4.65 29.67
N GLU A 106 -19.30 -3.50 29.04
CA GLU A 106 -20.53 -2.89 28.55
C GLU A 106 -21.26 -3.79 27.55
N PHE A 107 -20.53 -4.40 26.60
CA PHE A 107 -21.14 -5.37 25.68
C PHE A 107 -21.64 -6.62 26.41
N SER A 108 -20.94 -7.09 27.46
CA SER A 108 -21.34 -8.24 28.25
C SER A 108 -22.69 -8.02 28.95
N GLU A 109 -22.89 -6.81 29.51
CA GLU A 109 -24.19 -6.44 30.11
C GLU A 109 -25.33 -6.54 29.10
N HIS A 110 -25.18 -5.94 27.92
CA HIS A 110 -26.18 -6.06 26.86
C HIS A 110 -26.39 -7.50 26.36
N TYR A 111 -25.29 -8.27 26.30
CA TYR A 111 -25.35 -9.66 25.83
C TYR A 111 -26.11 -10.58 26.78
N GLN A 112 -26.21 -10.27 28.06
CA GLN A 112 -27.04 -11.05 29.01
C GLN A 112 -28.51 -11.10 28.59
N ASN A 113 -29.06 -10.06 28.00
CA ASN A 113 -30.43 -10.03 27.50
C ASN A 113 -30.64 -11.02 26.31
N VAL A 114 -29.58 -11.32 25.58
CA VAL A 114 -29.61 -12.35 24.53
C VAL A 114 -29.50 -13.75 25.15
N VAL A 115 -28.69 -13.91 26.21
CA VAL A 115 -28.53 -15.18 26.92
C VAL A 115 -29.83 -15.56 27.68
N SER A 116 -30.51 -14.58 28.29
CA SER A 116 -31.81 -14.76 28.95
C SER A 116 -32.95 -15.03 27.98
N GLY A 117 -32.76 -14.73 26.68
CA GLY A 117 -33.77 -14.91 25.65
C GLY A 117 -34.77 -13.76 25.53
N GLU A 118 -34.51 -12.62 26.22
CA GLU A 118 -35.35 -11.41 26.16
C GLU A 118 -35.29 -10.74 24.79
N ILE A 119 -34.12 -10.70 24.16
CA ILE A 119 -33.92 -10.12 22.85
C ILE A 119 -33.15 -11.09 21.94
N ARG A 120 -33.38 -10.98 20.62
CA ARG A 120 -32.64 -11.78 19.64
C ARG A 120 -31.30 -11.13 19.29
N PRO A 121 -30.26 -11.90 18.92
CA PRO A 121 -28.98 -11.36 18.50
C PRO A 121 -29.08 -10.27 17.41
N PHE A 122 -30.02 -10.38 16.50
CA PHE A 122 -30.23 -9.40 15.43
C PHE A 122 -30.76 -8.06 15.98
N GLU A 123 -31.63 -8.12 16.97
CA GLU A 123 -32.21 -6.93 17.63
C GLU A 123 -31.12 -6.17 18.39
N LEU A 124 -30.28 -6.88 19.15
CA LEU A 124 -29.14 -6.29 19.83
C LEU A 124 -28.14 -5.67 18.86
N MET A 125 -27.84 -6.35 17.74
CA MET A 125 -26.97 -5.76 16.71
C MET A 125 -27.52 -4.44 16.17
N LYS A 126 -28.84 -4.36 15.97
CA LYS A 126 -29.51 -3.15 15.47
C LYS A 126 -29.51 -2.03 16.53
N GLU A 127 -29.79 -2.37 17.76
CA GLU A 127 -29.80 -1.43 18.91
C GLU A 127 -28.41 -0.79 19.11
N LEU A 128 -27.36 -1.61 19.12
CA LEU A 128 -25.98 -1.15 19.30
C LEU A 128 -25.31 -0.60 18.02
N GLY A 129 -26.01 -0.58 16.89
CA GLY A 129 -25.46 -0.16 15.61
C GLY A 129 -24.26 -1.00 15.13
N MET A 130 -24.18 -2.25 15.56
CA MET A 130 -23.07 -3.14 15.26
C MET A 130 -23.28 -3.95 13.99
N SER A 131 -22.21 -4.13 13.20
CA SER A 131 -22.23 -5.12 12.12
C SER A 131 -22.19 -6.55 12.68
N LYS A 132 -22.71 -7.52 11.92
CA LYS A 132 -22.70 -8.94 12.28
C LYS A 132 -21.29 -9.45 12.64
N SER A 133 -20.27 -9.07 11.88
CA SER A 133 -18.87 -9.47 12.13
C SER A 133 -18.33 -8.89 13.44
N THR A 134 -18.67 -7.64 13.75
CA THR A 134 -18.29 -6.99 15.01
C THR A 134 -18.96 -7.68 16.20
N TYR A 135 -20.27 -7.90 16.13
CA TYR A 135 -21.03 -8.58 17.17
C TYR A 135 -20.43 -9.95 17.53
N TYR A 136 -20.24 -10.84 16.52
CA TYR A 136 -19.69 -12.18 16.80
C TYR A 136 -18.24 -12.17 17.27
N ARG A 137 -17.46 -11.14 16.92
CA ARG A 137 -16.11 -10.94 17.48
C ARG A 137 -16.17 -10.65 18.98
N TYR A 138 -17.11 -9.82 19.43
CA TYR A 138 -17.33 -9.55 20.86
C TYR A 138 -17.81 -10.80 21.60
N VAL A 139 -18.80 -11.51 21.05
CA VAL A 139 -19.30 -12.79 21.62
C VAL A 139 -18.17 -13.81 21.79
N LYS A 140 -17.27 -13.91 20.80
CA LYS A 140 -16.13 -14.80 20.90
C LYS A 140 -15.19 -14.41 22.06
N ARG A 141 -14.89 -13.13 22.19
CA ARG A 141 -14.01 -12.61 23.26
C ARG A 141 -14.58 -12.79 24.67
N ILE A 142 -15.91 -12.80 24.84
CA ILE A 142 -16.54 -13.04 26.14
C ILE A 142 -16.50 -14.55 26.50
N LYS A 143 -16.44 -15.43 25.49
CA LYS A 143 -16.43 -16.88 25.71
C LYS A 143 -15.05 -17.49 25.89
N GLU A 144 -13.98 -16.73 25.55
CA GLU A 144 -12.57 -17.07 25.79
C GLU A 144 -12.15 -16.71 27.20
#